data_373c471ff8edd168e89ffce0ef100d17
#
_entry.id   373c471ff8edd168e89ffce0ef100d17
#
_cell.length_a   1.000
_cell.length_b   1.000
_cell.length_c   1.000
_cell.angle_alpha   90.00
_cell.angle_beta   90.00
_cell.angle_gamma   90.00
#
_symmetry.space_group_name_H-M   'P 1'
#
loop_
_entity.id
_entity.type
_entity.pdbx_description
1 polymer ?
#
loop_
_entity_poly.entity_id
_entity_poly.type
_entity_poly.pdbx_seq_one_letter_code
_entity_poly.pdbx_strand_id
1 'polypeptide(L)'
;YTTLFRSTGGFSSLFTFLYLVVIVTSSLLLPRRGTVLIAALCSIQFGLMADMEYYDLIKPLYPDDSMLAIVYGWEHVITKIVVIMVACVVVAFLSSFLSEQVLRTKRELRVMEEHVKRVEKMAAIGEMAAGLAHEIKNPLASLSGAIQLLREDIRYDPDHDRLMQIILREADRLSSLASNFLLYARPPAGKPEPIELDKALRETVELFDKKGDTGKRVATTLQTQPGIWICMDPAHLRQILWNLLVNATEAIEDTGEIQVELAIAKDRQACLTITDSGIGMAPETLKSIFAPFFTTKPAGTGLGLSIVHRILEAYDCRLDVESEPGRGSTFILRLKQIDPPARSAL
;
A
#
# COMPACT_ATOMS: atom_id res chain seq x y z
N TYR A 1 -16.44 -36.23 31.89
CA TYR A 1 -15.23 -36.05 32.66
C TYR A 1 -15.34 -36.60 34.09
N THR A 2 -16.45 -36.38 34.79
CA THR A 2 -16.74 -36.93 36.14
C THR A 2 -16.67 -38.44 36.20
N THR A 3 -17.21 -39.14 35.19
CA THR A 3 -17.13 -40.60 35.09
C THR A 3 -15.70 -41.08 34.87
N LEU A 4 -14.91 -40.41 34.06
CA LEU A 4 -13.50 -40.72 33.84
C LEU A 4 -12.67 -40.47 35.12
N PHE A 5 -12.91 -39.36 35.81
CA PHE A 5 -12.28 -39.07 37.08
C PHE A 5 -12.53 -40.16 38.12
N ARG A 6 -13.80 -40.61 38.27
CA ARG A 6 -14.18 -41.71 39.19
C ARG A 6 -13.60 -43.06 38.81
N SER A 7 -13.50 -43.38 37.51
CA SER A 7 -13.01 -44.69 37.03
C SER A 7 -11.48 -44.82 37.02
N THR A 8 -10.73 -43.72 37.15
CA THR A 8 -9.26 -43.67 36.98
C THR A 8 -8.50 -43.28 38.23
N GLY A 9 -9.10 -43.42 39.42
CA GLY A 9 -8.42 -43.17 40.69
C GLY A 9 -8.67 -41.81 41.34
N GLY A 10 -9.73 -41.10 40.91
CA GLY A 10 -10.18 -39.85 41.55
C GLY A 10 -9.11 -38.75 41.62
N PHE A 11 -8.84 -38.26 42.82
CA PHE A 11 -7.83 -37.21 43.10
C PHE A 11 -6.42 -37.54 42.58
N SER A 12 -6.03 -38.79 42.51
CA SER A 12 -4.73 -39.25 42.01
C SER A 12 -4.71 -39.58 40.53
N SER A 13 -5.81 -39.31 39.81
CA SER A 13 -5.96 -39.64 38.38
C SER A 13 -4.87 -39.00 37.54
N LEU A 14 -4.20 -39.83 36.72
CA LEU A 14 -3.26 -39.38 35.70
C LEU A 14 -3.93 -38.56 34.58
N PHE A 15 -5.25 -38.68 34.39
CA PHE A 15 -6.00 -37.98 33.34
C PHE A 15 -6.29 -36.51 33.64
N THR A 16 -5.78 -35.99 34.76
CA THR A 16 -5.85 -34.56 35.11
C THR A 16 -5.23 -33.67 34.02
N PHE A 17 -4.22 -34.18 33.26
CA PHE A 17 -3.63 -33.46 32.14
C PHE A 17 -4.63 -33.13 31.00
N LEU A 18 -5.76 -33.84 30.87
CA LEU A 18 -6.78 -33.58 29.86
C LEU A 18 -7.38 -32.18 30.01
N TYR A 19 -7.38 -31.58 31.18
CA TYR A 19 -7.77 -30.19 31.36
C TYR A 19 -6.85 -29.24 30.58
N LEU A 20 -5.55 -29.51 30.56
CA LEU A 20 -4.58 -28.72 29.81
C LEU A 20 -4.81 -28.85 28.28
N VAL A 21 -5.15 -30.06 27.80
CA VAL A 21 -5.48 -30.30 26.40
C VAL A 21 -6.73 -29.51 25.98
N VAL A 22 -7.78 -29.47 26.82
CA VAL A 22 -8.98 -28.70 26.59
C VAL A 22 -8.67 -27.19 26.50
N ILE A 23 -7.79 -26.69 27.37
CA ILE A 23 -7.38 -25.30 27.38
C ILE A 23 -6.59 -24.97 26.10
N VAL A 24 -5.64 -25.82 25.70
CA VAL A 24 -4.86 -25.61 24.46
C VAL A 24 -5.77 -25.62 23.22
N THR A 25 -6.68 -26.60 23.10
CA THR A 25 -7.62 -26.65 21.97
C THR A 25 -8.57 -25.45 21.95
N SER A 26 -9.03 -24.99 23.12
CA SER A 26 -9.86 -23.80 23.22
C SER A 26 -9.13 -22.53 22.77
N SER A 27 -7.82 -22.42 22.98
CA SER A 27 -7.03 -21.26 22.58
C SER A 27 -6.90 -21.13 21.04
N LEU A 28 -7.07 -22.22 20.30
CA LEU A 28 -7.07 -22.23 18.84
C LEU A 28 -8.43 -21.79 18.24
N LEU A 29 -9.52 -22.00 19.00
CA LEU A 29 -10.89 -21.78 18.52
C LEU A 29 -11.51 -20.49 19.05
N LEU A 30 -11.11 -20.07 20.25
CA LEU A 30 -11.73 -18.95 20.97
C LEU A 30 -10.77 -17.78 21.14
N PRO A 31 -11.31 -16.54 21.22
CA PRO A 31 -10.50 -15.39 21.58
C PRO A 31 -9.96 -15.53 23.01
N ARG A 32 -8.89 -14.80 23.35
CA ARG A 32 -8.18 -14.86 24.65
C ARG A 32 -9.13 -14.87 25.86
N ARG A 33 -10.21 -14.08 25.84
CA ARG A 33 -11.21 -14.04 26.92
C ARG A 33 -11.93 -15.38 27.09
N GLY A 34 -12.26 -16.06 25.99
CA GLY A 34 -12.90 -17.36 26.00
C GLY A 34 -11.98 -18.45 26.56
N THR A 35 -10.71 -18.46 26.19
CA THR A 35 -9.71 -19.42 26.71
C THR A 35 -9.51 -19.26 28.21
N VAL A 36 -9.44 -18.02 28.72
CA VAL A 36 -9.32 -17.74 30.16
C VAL A 36 -10.56 -18.23 30.93
N LEU A 37 -11.77 -18.03 30.37
CA LEU A 37 -13.00 -18.53 30.98
C LEU A 37 -13.00 -20.07 31.05
N ILE A 38 -12.57 -20.77 30.01
CA ILE A 38 -12.47 -22.24 30.02
C ILE A 38 -11.43 -22.71 31.03
N ALA A 39 -10.28 -22.06 31.13
CA ALA A 39 -9.27 -22.40 32.14
C ALA A 39 -9.79 -22.21 33.57
N ALA A 40 -10.55 -21.12 33.81
CA ALA A 40 -11.20 -20.91 35.12
C ALA A 40 -12.25 -21.99 35.42
N LEU A 41 -13.10 -22.34 34.45
CA LEU A 41 -14.09 -23.41 34.60
C LEU A 41 -13.43 -24.77 34.87
N CYS A 42 -12.36 -25.11 34.15
CA CYS A 42 -11.59 -26.33 34.36
C CYS A 42 -10.98 -26.36 35.78
N SER A 43 -10.43 -25.25 36.26
CA SER A 43 -9.86 -25.12 37.58
C SER A 43 -10.92 -25.29 38.71
N ILE A 44 -12.06 -24.62 38.54
CA ILE A 44 -13.18 -24.70 39.48
C ILE A 44 -13.74 -26.14 39.51
N GLN A 45 -13.94 -26.77 38.36
CA GLN A 45 -14.44 -28.13 38.26
C GLN A 45 -13.50 -29.12 38.93
N PHE A 46 -12.18 -28.98 38.70
CA PHE A 46 -11.19 -29.85 39.38
C PHE A 46 -11.21 -29.67 40.88
N GLY A 47 -11.20 -28.40 41.36
CA GLY A 47 -11.26 -28.12 42.82
C GLY A 47 -12.51 -28.69 43.47
N LEU A 48 -13.69 -28.47 42.88
CA LEU A 48 -14.96 -29.01 43.39
C LEU A 48 -14.94 -30.55 43.48
N MET A 49 -14.40 -31.21 42.44
CA MET A 49 -14.32 -32.68 42.45
C MET A 49 -13.36 -33.21 43.52
N ALA A 50 -12.22 -32.54 43.72
CA ALA A 50 -11.25 -32.92 44.78
C ALA A 50 -11.85 -32.73 46.18
N ASP A 51 -12.59 -31.62 46.40
CA ASP A 51 -13.29 -31.37 47.66
C ASP A 51 -14.39 -32.40 47.93
N MET A 52 -15.21 -32.72 46.90
CA MET A 52 -16.28 -33.74 47.05
C MET A 52 -15.72 -35.12 47.37
N GLU A 53 -14.56 -35.49 46.86
CA GLU A 53 -13.87 -36.75 47.21
C GLU A 53 -13.32 -36.68 48.63
N TYR A 54 -12.73 -35.55 49.04
CA TYR A 54 -12.20 -35.37 50.41
C TYR A 54 -13.30 -35.50 51.49
N TYR A 55 -14.50 -34.99 51.24
CA TYR A 55 -15.66 -35.09 52.15
C TYR A 55 -16.47 -36.38 51.97
N ASP A 56 -15.95 -37.41 51.26
CA ASP A 56 -16.59 -38.71 51.00
C ASP A 56 -17.98 -38.62 50.30
N LEU A 57 -18.23 -37.50 49.62
CA LEU A 57 -19.47 -37.31 48.85
C LEU A 57 -19.44 -38.07 47.51
N ILE A 58 -18.24 -38.29 46.98
CA ILE A 58 -18.02 -39.04 45.73
C ILE A 58 -16.93 -40.08 45.99
N LYS A 59 -17.26 -41.35 45.78
CA LYS A 59 -16.26 -42.47 45.91
C LYS A 59 -15.74 -42.87 44.52
N PRO A 60 -14.40 -43.10 44.36
CA PRO A 60 -13.87 -43.71 43.14
C PRO A 60 -14.49 -45.10 42.92
N LEU A 61 -14.62 -45.51 41.63
CA LEU A 61 -15.24 -46.80 41.29
C LEU A 61 -14.36 -48.00 41.70
N TYR A 62 -13.06 -47.80 41.71
CA TYR A 62 -12.05 -48.82 42.17
C TYR A 62 -11.12 -48.10 43.16
N PRO A 63 -11.44 -48.16 44.44
CA PRO A 63 -10.60 -47.57 45.47
C PRO A 63 -9.34 -48.41 45.64
N ASP A 64 -8.21 -47.92 45.23
CA ASP A 64 -6.94 -48.33 45.79
C ASP A 64 -6.79 -47.53 47.09
N ASP A 65 -6.87 -48.17 48.24
CA ASP A 65 -6.93 -47.51 49.54
C ASP A 65 -5.75 -46.53 49.79
N SER A 66 -4.64 -46.71 49.06
CA SER A 66 -3.46 -45.86 49.13
C SER A 66 -3.60 -44.53 48.34
N MET A 67 -4.67 -44.38 47.53
CA MET A 67 -4.83 -43.27 46.54
C MET A 67 -6.02 -42.34 46.81
N LEU A 68 -6.76 -42.53 47.90
CA LEU A 68 -7.91 -41.72 48.28
C LEU A 68 -7.49 -40.35 48.82
N ALA A 69 -8.19 -39.30 48.48
CA ALA A 69 -7.94 -37.92 48.97
C ALA A 69 -8.02 -37.86 50.51
N ILE A 70 -8.85 -38.70 51.14
CA ILE A 70 -9.01 -38.80 52.61
C ILE A 70 -7.73 -39.29 53.33
N VAL A 71 -6.90 -40.11 52.64
CA VAL A 71 -5.62 -40.62 53.20
C VAL A 71 -4.58 -39.48 53.22
N TYR A 72 -4.72 -38.49 52.38
CA TYR A 72 -3.86 -37.33 52.33
C TYR A 72 -4.45 -36.22 53.23
N GLY A 73 -3.62 -35.66 54.09
CA GLY A 73 -4.05 -34.50 54.89
C GLY A 73 -4.52 -33.33 54.00
N TRP A 74 -5.41 -32.51 54.54
CA TRP A 74 -5.99 -31.33 53.88
C TRP A 74 -4.95 -30.44 53.16
N GLU A 75 -3.75 -30.32 53.72
CA GLU A 75 -2.65 -29.53 53.10
C GLU A 75 -2.23 -30.08 51.75
N HIS A 76 -2.21 -31.39 51.53
CA HIS A 76 -1.87 -32.00 50.25
C HIS A 76 -2.96 -31.79 49.21
N VAL A 77 -4.23 -31.83 49.61
CA VAL A 77 -5.36 -31.60 48.71
C VAL A 77 -5.34 -30.15 48.19
N ILE A 78 -5.19 -29.18 49.11
CA ILE A 78 -5.07 -27.75 48.71
C ILE A 78 -3.87 -27.55 47.79
N THR A 79 -2.70 -28.07 48.15
CA THR A 79 -1.48 -27.89 47.34
C THR A 79 -1.70 -28.38 45.93
N LYS A 80 -2.32 -29.56 45.73
CA LYS A 80 -2.59 -30.10 44.39
C LYS A 80 -3.60 -29.27 43.62
N ILE A 81 -4.67 -28.77 44.25
CA ILE A 81 -5.64 -27.87 43.63
C ILE A 81 -4.94 -26.59 43.15
N VAL A 82 -4.12 -25.97 44.00
CA VAL A 82 -3.39 -24.75 43.67
C VAL A 82 -2.40 -24.97 42.50
N VAL A 83 -1.64 -26.07 42.52
CA VAL A 83 -0.69 -26.42 41.46
C VAL A 83 -1.40 -26.57 40.11
N ILE A 84 -2.53 -27.30 40.10
CA ILE A 84 -3.30 -27.50 38.84
C ILE A 84 -3.93 -26.21 38.39
N MET A 85 -4.47 -25.39 39.30
CA MET A 85 -5.01 -24.07 38.98
C MET A 85 -3.95 -23.18 38.33
N VAL A 86 -2.76 -23.10 38.91
CA VAL A 86 -1.63 -22.33 38.35
C VAL A 86 -1.22 -22.88 36.99
N ALA A 87 -1.13 -24.22 36.86
CA ALA A 87 -0.81 -24.85 35.57
C ALA A 87 -1.85 -24.51 34.49
N CYS A 88 -3.15 -24.55 34.80
CA CYS A 88 -4.22 -24.16 33.88
C CYS A 88 -4.09 -22.70 33.43
N VAL A 89 -3.82 -21.79 34.37
CA VAL A 89 -3.64 -20.35 34.06
C VAL A 89 -2.40 -20.12 33.19
N VAL A 90 -1.27 -20.73 33.52
CA VAL A 90 -0.03 -20.60 32.74
C VAL A 90 -0.22 -21.15 31.32
N VAL A 91 -0.81 -22.33 31.19
CA VAL A 91 -1.05 -22.93 29.85
C VAL A 91 -2.04 -22.10 29.06
N ALA A 92 -3.10 -21.57 29.69
CA ALA A 92 -4.05 -20.67 28.98
C ALA A 92 -3.37 -19.40 28.49
N PHE A 93 -2.50 -18.81 29.29
CA PHE A 93 -1.75 -17.61 28.91
C PHE A 93 -0.78 -17.90 27.76
N LEU A 94 0.07 -18.92 27.90
CA LEU A 94 1.06 -19.28 26.88
C LEU A 94 0.41 -19.69 25.56
N SER A 95 -0.62 -20.55 25.60
CA SER A 95 -1.31 -21.00 24.40
C SER A 95 -2.05 -19.87 23.68
N SER A 96 -2.70 -18.97 24.45
CA SER A 96 -3.35 -17.79 23.87
C SER A 96 -2.34 -16.83 23.25
N PHE A 97 -1.20 -16.60 23.89
CA PHE A 97 -0.13 -15.76 23.36
C PHE A 97 0.45 -16.33 22.06
N LEU A 98 0.74 -17.64 22.06
CA LEU A 98 1.26 -18.31 20.86
C LEU A 98 0.26 -18.29 19.70
N SER A 99 -1.02 -18.56 19.99
CA SER A 99 -2.10 -18.51 19.00
C SER A 99 -2.23 -17.11 18.36
N GLU A 100 -2.14 -16.06 19.18
CA GLU A 100 -2.19 -14.67 18.68
C GLU A 100 -0.97 -14.34 17.80
N GLN A 101 0.23 -14.77 18.18
CA GLN A 101 1.43 -14.60 17.35
C GLN A 101 1.30 -15.33 16.01
N VAL A 102 0.86 -16.58 16.01
CA VAL A 102 0.67 -17.35 14.77
C VAL A 102 -0.34 -16.66 13.84
N LEU A 103 -1.43 -16.14 14.39
CA LEU A 103 -2.43 -15.42 13.60
C LEU A 103 -1.89 -14.10 13.02
N ARG A 104 -1.07 -13.36 13.78
CA ARG A 104 -0.40 -12.13 13.29
C ARG A 104 0.56 -12.45 12.15
N THR A 105 1.45 -13.41 12.37
CA THR A 105 2.44 -13.82 11.33
C THR A 105 1.75 -14.32 10.06
N LYS A 106 0.64 -15.08 10.18
CA LYS A 106 -0.13 -15.51 9.00
C LYS A 106 -0.75 -14.34 8.23
N ARG A 107 -1.21 -13.29 8.93
CA ARG A 107 -1.74 -12.08 8.27
C ARG A 107 -0.64 -11.32 7.54
N GLU A 108 0.50 -11.13 8.18
CA GLU A 108 1.67 -10.47 7.58
C GLU A 108 2.16 -11.23 6.33
N LEU A 109 2.25 -12.57 6.43
CA LEU A 109 2.62 -13.41 5.29
C LEU A 109 1.64 -13.26 4.12
N ARG A 110 0.33 -13.25 4.37
CA ARG A 110 -0.68 -13.05 3.30
C ARG A 110 -0.52 -11.71 2.60
N VAL A 111 -0.34 -10.63 3.38
CA VAL A 111 -0.12 -9.30 2.80
C VAL A 111 1.16 -9.29 1.95
N MET A 112 2.20 -9.94 2.43
CA MET A 112 3.47 -10.04 1.71
C MET A 112 3.37 -10.89 0.43
N GLU A 113 2.64 -12.03 0.48
CA GLU A 113 2.35 -12.85 -0.71
C GLU A 113 1.55 -12.09 -1.77
N GLU A 114 0.54 -11.32 -1.35
CA GLU A 114 -0.24 -10.48 -2.27
C GLU A 114 0.64 -9.39 -2.91
N HIS A 115 1.54 -8.81 -2.12
CA HIS A 115 2.50 -7.82 -2.63
C HIS A 115 3.47 -8.44 -3.64
N VAL A 116 4.07 -9.60 -3.33
CA VAL A 116 4.96 -10.33 -4.24
C VAL A 116 4.24 -10.69 -5.55
N LYS A 117 3.04 -11.26 -5.47
CA LYS A 117 2.23 -11.57 -6.68
C LYS A 117 1.94 -10.33 -7.52
N ARG A 118 1.69 -9.19 -6.88
CA ARG A 118 1.49 -7.91 -7.58
C ARG A 118 2.76 -7.48 -8.31
N VAL A 119 3.92 -7.56 -7.65
CA VAL A 119 5.22 -7.22 -8.23
C VAL A 119 5.58 -8.15 -9.38
N GLU A 120 5.42 -9.46 -9.22
CA GLU A 120 5.67 -10.46 -10.27
C GLU A 120 4.76 -10.23 -11.49
N LYS A 121 3.47 -10.01 -11.27
CA LYS A 121 2.53 -9.68 -12.36
C LYS A 121 2.93 -8.41 -13.10
N MET A 122 3.38 -7.38 -12.36
CA MET A 122 3.87 -6.14 -12.96
C MET A 122 5.18 -6.34 -13.73
N ALA A 123 6.10 -7.13 -13.21
CA ALA A 123 7.36 -7.45 -13.91
C ALA A 123 7.10 -8.18 -15.23
N ALA A 124 6.20 -9.18 -15.24
CA ALA A 124 5.80 -9.90 -16.45
C ALA A 124 5.14 -8.98 -17.48
N ILE A 125 4.21 -8.10 -17.04
CA ILE A 125 3.60 -7.08 -17.90
C ILE A 125 4.66 -6.13 -18.44
N GLY A 126 5.64 -5.72 -17.63
CA GLY A 126 6.72 -4.83 -18.01
C GLY A 126 7.62 -5.41 -19.10
N GLU A 127 7.95 -6.68 -19.01
CA GLU A 127 8.77 -7.38 -20.03
C GLU A 127 8.04 -7.49 -21.37
N MET A 128 6.76 -7.89 -21.35
CA MET A 128 5.91 -7.92 -22.55
C MET A 128 5.69 -6.53 -23.14
N ALA A 129 5.44 -5.53 -22.29
CA ALA A 129 5.19 -4.15 -22.72
C ALA A 129 6.40 -3.54 -23.44
N ALA A 130 7.64 -3.88 -23.03
CA ALA A 130 8.85 -3.38 -23.66
C ALA A 130 8.97 -3.82 -25.14
N GLY A 131 8.70 -5.10 -25.42
CA GLY A 131 8.66 -5.63 -26.79
C GLY A 131 7.54 -5.00 -27.61
N LEU A 132 6.30 -5.04 -27.09
CA LEU A 132 5.12 -4.53 -27.78
C LEU A 132 5.20 -3.02 -28.11
N ALA A 133 5.73 -2.21 -27.19
CA ALA A 133 5.81 -0.77 -27.48
C ALA A 133 6.85 -0.42 -28.54
N HIS A 134 7.97 -1.14 -28.60
CA HIS A 134 8.90 -1.00 -29.71
C HIS A 134 8.26 -1.44 -31.04
N GLU A 135 7.52 -2.55 -31.04
CA GLU A 135 6.82 -3.07 -32.20
C GLU A 135 5.64 -2.18 -32.63
N ILE A 136 5.02 -1.43 -31.73
CA ILE A 136 3.95 -0.46 -32.04
C ILE A 136 4.55 0.87 -32.54
N LYS A 137 5.65 1.36 -31.93
CA LYS A 137 6.27 2.62 -32.34
C LYS A 137 6.83 2.57 -33.76
N ASN A 138 7.38 1.43 -34.19
CA ASN A 138 7.98 1.27 -35.51
C ASN A 138 6.98 1.50 -36.66
N PRO A 139 5.82 0.80 -36.72
CA PRO A 139 4.82 1.06 -37.77
C PRO A 139 4.20 2.47 -37.68
N LEU A 140 4.04 3.03 -36.46
CA LEU A 140 3.56 4.39 -36.29
C LEU A 140 4.55 5.42 -36.82
N ALA A 141 5.85 5.25 -36.60
CA ALA A 141 6.89 6.09 -37.16
C ALA A 141 6.91 6.01 -38.70
N SER A 142 6.80 4.79 -39.26
CA SER A 142 6.70 4.60 -40.70
C SER A 142 5.45 5.25 -41.31
N LEU A 143 4.30 5.14 -40.64
CA LEU A 143 3.05 5.72 -41.07
C LEU A 143 3.11 7.26 -41.00
N SER A 144 3.67 7.82 -39.95
CA SER A 144 3.88 9.27 -39.79
C SER A 144 4.83 9.81 -40.88
N GLY A 145 5.94 9.09 -41.15
CA GLY A 145 6.88 9.45 -42.21
C GLY A 145 6.24 9.42 -43.60
N ALA A 146 5.46 8.38 -43.91
CA ALA A 146 4.74 8.29 -45.22
C ALA A 146 3.73 9.42 -45.41
N ILE A 147 3.00 9.80 -44.36
CA ILE A 147 2.04 10.89 -44.39
C ILE A 147 2.73 12.26 -44.58
N GLN A 148 3.88 12.45 -43.91
CA GLN A 148 4.67 13.67 -44.10
C GLN A 148 5.16 13.83 -45.56
N LEU A 149 5.67 12.73 -46.18
CA LEU A 149 6.07 12.73 -47.59
C LEU A 149 4.90 12.98 -48.52
N LEU A 150 3.74 12.36 -48.28
CA LEU A 150 2.54 12.62 -49.08
C LEU A 150 2.09 14.06 -48.97
N ARG A 151 2.25 14.69 -47.79
CA ARG A 151 1.90 16.10 -47.57
C ARG A 151 2.81 17.06 -48.33
N GLU A 152 4.07 16.71 -48.58
CA GLU A 152 5.02 17.49 -49.36
C GLU A 152 4.76 17.36 -50.86
N ASP A 153 4.27 16.21 -51.33
CA ASP A 153 4.09 15.92 -52.76
C ASP A 153 2.72 16.30 -53.31
N ILE A 154 1.67 16.35 -52.50
CA ILE A 154 0.30 16.64 -52.93
C ILE A 154 0.06 18.15 -53.00
N ARG A 155 -0.35 18.67 -54.17
CA ARG A 155 -0.83 20.03 -54.31
C ARG A 155 -1.96 20.32 -53.34
N TYR A 156 -1.83 21.44 -52.63
CA TYR A 156 -2.64 21.89 -51.51
C TYR A 156 -4.15 21.74 -51.77
N ASP A 157 -4.75 20.71 -51.15
CA ASP A 157 -6.19 20.58 -50.98
C ASP A 157 -6.44 20.66 -49.44
N PRO A 158 -7.18 21.68 -48.97
CA PRO A 158 -7.43 21.89 -47.54
C PRO A 158 -8.08 20.70 -46.83
N ASP A 159 -8.92 19.93 -47.52
CA ASP A 159 -9.60 18.77 -46.94
C ASP A 159 -8.64 17.59 -46.74
N HIS A 160 -7.74 17.35 -47.71
CA HIS A 160 -6.69 16.34 -47.59
C HIS A 160 -5.67 16.70 -46.49
N ASP A 161 -5.27 17.97 -46.36
CA ASP A 161 -4.36 18.42 -45.31
C ASP A 161 -4.99 18.19 -43.90
N ARG A 162 -6.28 18.49 -43.78
CA ARG A 162 -7.01 18.25 -42.53
C ARG A 162 -7.05 16.75 -42.13
N LEU A 163 -7.28 15.86 -43.09
CA LEU A 163 -7.25 14.41 -42.86
C LEU A 163 -5.86 13.92 -42.47
N MET A 164 -4.82 14.40 -43.16
CA MET A 164 -3.43 14.06 -42.80
C MET A 164 -3.05 14.53 -41.39
N GLN A 165 -3.46 15.73 -41.00
CA GLN A 165 -3.25 16.23 -39.62
C GLN A 165 -3.98 15.40 -38.58
N ILE A 166 -5.17 14.87 -38.87
CA ILE A 166 -5.89 13.97 -37.98
C ILE A 166 -5.11 12.65 -37.81
N ILE A 167 -4.62 12.05 -38.90
CA ILE A 167 -3.88 10.81 -38.87
C ILE A 167 -2.56 10.99 -38.11
N LEU A 168 -1.83 12.08 -38.35
CA LEU A 168 -0.60 12.40 -37.64
C LEU A 168 -0.85 12.55 -36.13
N ARG A 169 -1.88 13.29 -35.74
CA ARG A 169 -2.26 13.42 -34.31
C ARG A 169 -2.61 12.11 -33.67
N GLU A 170 -3.31 11.21 -34.36
CA GLU A 170 -3.68 9.91 -33.79
C GLU A 170 -2.47 8.97 -33.72
N ALA A 171 -1.53 9.03 -34.66
CA ALA A 171 -0.27 8.31 -34.63
C ALA A 171 0.61 8.76 -33.43
N ASP A 172 0.72 10.08 -33.20
CA ASP A 172 1.44 10.64 -32.05
C ASP A 172 0.76 10.26 -30.73
N ARG A 173 -0.56 10.25 -30.71
CA ARG A 173 -1.34 9.78 -29.53
C ARG A 173 -1.06 8.32 -29.21
N LEU A 174 -1.08 7.43 -30.18
CA LEU A 174 -0.77 6.01 -30.01
C LEU A 174 0.69 5.79 -29.57
N SER A 175 1.63 6.54 -30.14
CA SER A 175 3.04 6.52 -29.74
C SER A 175 3.23 6.95 -28.29
N SER A 176 2.51 7.99 -27.86
CA SER A 176 2.51 8.47 -26.47
C SER A 176 1.87 7.45 -25.51
N LEU A 177 0.77 6.82 -25.92
CA LEU A 177 0.14 5.73 -25.18
C LEU A 177 1.10 4.55 -24.94
N ALA A 178 1.77 4.09 -26.01
CA ALA A 178 2.75 3.00 -25.91
C ALA A 178 3.91 3.38 -24.99
N SER A 179 4.39 4.63 -25.06
CA SER A 179 5.48 5.13 -24.19
C SER A 179 5.05 5.21 -22.72
N ASN A 180 3.87 5.74 -22.46
CA ASN A 180 3.33 5.85 -21.10
C ASN A 180 3.03 4.46 -20.51
N PHE A 181 2.56 3.53 -21.33
CA PHE A 181 2.36 2.14 -20.89
C PHE A 181 3.68 1.47 -20.49
N LEU A 182 4.75 1.70 -21.24
CA LEU A 182 6.09 1.25 -20.88
C LEU A 182 6.58 1.82 -19.55
N LEU A 183 6.46 3.14 -19.39
CA LEU A 183 6.84 3.83 -18.15
C LEU A 183 6.04 3.31 -16.95
N TYR A 184 4.77 3.00 -17.17
CA TYR A 184 3.93 2.39 -16.14
C TYR A 184 4.35 0.96 -15.82
N ALA A 185 4.57 0.13 -16.85
CA ALA A 185 4.87 -1.30 -16.70
C ALA A 185 6.30 -1.54 -16.14
N ARG A 186 7.27 -0.77 -16.61
CA ARG A 186 8.66 -0.82 -16.17
C ARG A 186 9.24 0.60 -16.15
N PRO A 187 9.14 1.32 -15.02
CA PRO A 187 9.87 2.57 -14.88
C PRO A 187 11.35 2.30 -15.20
N PRO A 188 12.01 3.09 -16.05
CA PRO A 188 13.42 2.93 -16.30
C PRO A 188 14.15 2.96 -14.95
N ALA A 189 15.19 2.15 -14.81
CA ALA A 189 16.09 2.25 -13.67
C ALA A 189 16.70 3.66 -13.74
N GLY A 190 16.21 4.57 -12.89
CA GLY A 190 16.68 5.94 -12.85
C GLY A 190 18.15 6.00 -12.46
N LYS A 191 18.84 7.03 -12.90
CA LYS A 191 20.17 7.41 -12.38
C LYS A 191 19.98 8.55 -11.38
N PRO A 192 19.79 8.25 -10.08
CA PRO A 192 19.57 9.30 -9.09
C PRO A 192 20.81 10.17 -9.00
N GLU A 193 20.62 11.47 -9.10
CA GLU A 193 21.65 12.47 -8.89
C GLU A 193 21.15 13.62 -8.03
N PRO A 194 22.03 14.38 -7.38
CA PRO A 194 21.62 15.57 -6.63
C PRO A 194 21.04 16.63 -7.55
N ILE A 195 19.80 17.05 -7.29
CA ILE A 195 19.07 18.07 -8.07
C ILE A 195 18.77 19.26 -7.15
N GLU A 196 19.09 20.47 -7.60
CA GLU A 196 18.61 21.71 -7.00
C GLU A 196 17.16 21.94 -7.46
N LEU A 197 16.21 21.69 -6.57
CA LEU A 197 14.80 21.53 -6.95
C LEU A 197 14.17 22.82 -7.46
N ASP A 198 14.53 23.99 -6.88
CA ASP A 198 14.03 25.29 -7.34
C ASP A 198 14.45 25.63 -8.77
N LYS A 199 15.68 25.27 -9.17
CA LYS A 199 16.12 25.46 -10.57
C LYS A 199 15.39 24.52 -11.52
N ALA A 200 15.29 23.25 -11.17
CA ALA A 200 14.60 22.26 -12.00
C ALA A 200 13.13 22.62 -12.20
N LEU A 201 12.46 23.16 -11.17
CA LEU A 201 11.10 23.66 -11.24
C LEU A 201 10.97 24.84 -12.19
N ARG A 202 11.85 25.87 -12.08
CA ARG A 202 11.84 27.03 -12.99
C ARG A 202 12.00 26.61 -14.43
N GLU A 203 13.00 25.77 -14.72
CA GLU A 203 13.24 25.27 -16.08
C GLU A 203 12.04 24.51 -16.64
N THR A 204 11.41 23.67 -15.79
CA THR A 204 10.25 22.87 -16.24
C THR A 204 9.02 23.74 -16.49
N VAL A 205 8.73 24.71 -15.60
CA VAL A 205 7.60 25.63 -15.76
C VAL A 205 7.80 26.52 -16.98
N GLU A 206 9.00 27.08 -17.18
CA GLU A 206 9.31 27.88 -18.37
C GLU A 206 9.14 27.10 -19.69
N LEU A 207 9.56 25.83 -19.71
CA LEU A 207 9.36 24.96 -20.87
C LEU A 207 7.88 24.64 -21.09
N PHE A 208 7.14 24.45 -20.01
CA PHE A 208 5.72 24.18 -20.04
C PHE A 208 4.95 25.36 -20.62
N ASP A 209 5.19 26.56 -20.12
CA ASP A 209 4.54 27.80 -20.58
C ASP A 209 4.84 28.10 -22.07
N LYS A 210 6.07 27.85 -22.55
CA LYS A 210 6.46 28.00 -23.96
C LYS A 210 5.77 27.00 -24.89
N LYS A 211 5.46 25.81 -24.41
CA LYS A 211 4.86 24.71 -25.19
C LYS A 211 3.33 24.72 -25.13
N GLY A 212 2.78 25.44 -24.16
CA GLY A 212 1.38 25.39 -23.78
C GLY A 212 0.43 26.28 -24.60
N ASP A 213 0.52 26.25 -25.95
CA ASP A 213 -0.57 26.79 -26.79
C ASP A 213 -1.78 25.82 -26.77
N THR A 214 -2.40 25.69 -25.61
CA THR A 214 -3.61 24.87 -25.41
C THR A 214 -4.89 25.63 -25.81
N GLY A 215 -4.77 26.88 -26.31
CA GLY A 215 -5.92 27.74 -26.56
C GLY A 215 -6.64 28.24 -25.30
N LYS A 216 -6.17 27.87 -24.12
CA LYS A 216 -6.71 28.27 -22.80
C LYS A 216 -5.86 29.39 -22.20
N ARG A 217 -6.49 30.29 -21.44
CA ARG A 217 -5.79 31.33 -20.68
C ARG A 217 -5.49 30.84 -19.27
N VAL A 218 -4.43 30.08 -19.13
CA VAL A 218 -3.97 29.56 -17.81
C VAL A 218 -2.72 30.32 -17.40
N ALA A 219 -2.78 30.98 -16.25
CA ALA A 219 -1.62 31.65 -15.65
C ALA A 219 -0.90 30.70 -14.70
N THR A 220 0.42 30.51 -14.88
CA THR A 220 1.23 29.71 -13.96
C THR A 220 2.02 30.63 -13.04
N THR A 221 1.84 30.49 -11.73
CA THR A 221 2.63 31.20 -10.69
C THR A 221 3.59 30.23 -10.01
N LEU A 222 4.84 30.67 -9.84
CA LEU A 222 5.88 29.85 -9.23
C LEU A 222 6.47 30.56 -8.01
N GLN A 223 6.32 29.97 -6.83
CA GLN A 223 6.93 30.42 -5.58
C GLN A 223 7.90 29.36 -5.07
N THR A 224 9.19 29.67 -5.03
CA THR A 224 10.21 28.69 -4.64
C THR A 224 11.11 29.24 -3.54
N GLN A 225 11.39 28.38 -2.58
CA GLN A 225 12.47 28.59 -1.62
C GLN A 225 13.78 28.04 -2.24
N PRO A 226 14.84 28.83 -2.34
CA PRO A 226 16.10 28.39 -2.95
C PRO A 226 16.89 27.44 -2.02
N GLY A 227 17.79 26.66 -2.63
CA GLY A 227 18.73 25.81 -1.89
C GLY A 227 18.14 24.50 -1.36
N ILE A 228 17.03 24.04 -1.94
CA ILE A 228 16.45 22.74 -1.63
C ILE A 228 17.00 21.70 -2.60
N TRP A 229 17.67 20.68 -2.06
CA TRP A 229 18.28 19.59 -2.82
C TRP A 229 17.60 18.27 -2.56
N ILE A 230 17.38 17.50 -3.62
CA ILE A 230 16.83 16.13 -3.58
C ILE A 230 17.73 15.18 -4.38
N CYS A 231 17.60 13.86 -4.15
CA CYS A 231 18.27 12.83 -4.94
C CYS A 231 17.23 12.07 -5.78
N MET A 232 17.22 12.35 -7.08
CA MET A 232 16.28 11.73 -8.03
C MET A 232 16.88 11.77 -9.44
N ASP A 233 16.40 10.92 -10.36
CA ASP A 233 16.70 11.05 -11.78
C ASP A 233 16.01 12.31 -12.34
N PRO A 234 16.71 13.23 -13.03
CA PRO A 234 16.12 14.43 -13.59
C PRO A 234 14.99 14.16 -14.59
N ALA A 235 15.06 13.06 -15.35
CA ALA A 235 14.01 12.67 -16.26
C ALA A 235 12.74 12.24 -15.53
N HIS A 236 12.89 11.55 -14.39
CA HIS A 236 11.77 11.16 -13.54
C HIS A 236 11.12 12.39 -12.88
N LEU A 237 11.91 13.32 -12.36
CA LEU A 237 11.38 14.57 -11.81
C LEU A 237 10.59 15.34 -12.85
N ARG A 238 11.17 15.51 -14.05
CA ARG A 238 10.50 16.18 -15.17
C ARG A 238 9.20 15.49 -15.57
N GLN A 239 9.18 14.16 -15.58
CA GLN A 239 7.97 13.39 -15.89
C GLN A 239 6.87 13.60 -14.85
N ILE A 240 7.22 13.62 -13.55
CA ILE A 240 6.28 13.92 -12.48
C ILE A 240 5.66 15.31 -12.69
N LEU A 241 6.51 16.33 -12.80
CA LEU A 241 6.08 17.72 -12.96
C LEU A 241 5.21 17.91 -14.20
N TRP A 242 5.64 17.35 -15.33
CA TRP A 242 4.92 17.45 -16.58
C TRP A 242 3.51 16.85 -16.49
N ASN A 243 3.40 15.64 -15.94
CA ASN A 243 2.10 14.98 -15.77
C ASN A 243 1.15 15.77 -14.85
N LEU A 244 1.67 16.36 -13.77
CA LEU A 244 0.86 17.16 -12.86
C LEU A 244 0.43 18.48 -13.48
N LEU A 245 1.31 19.20 -14.19
CA LEU A 245 1.01 20.45 -14.87
C LEU A 245 -0.01 20.25 -16.01
N VAL A 246 0.15 19.19 -16.81
CA VAL A 246 -0.83 18.83 -17.86
C VAL A 246 -2.19 18.53 -17.25
N ASN A 247 -2.23 17.75 -16.16
CA ASN A 247 -3.49 17.42 -15.48
C ASN A 247 -4.18 18.68 -14.93
N ALA A 248 -3.42 19.60 -14.35
CA ALA A 248 -3.91 20.89 -13.85
C ALA A 248 -4.50 21.74 -14.98
N THR A 249 -3.77 21.89 -16.11
CA THR A 249 -4.26 22.64 -17.28
C THR A 249 -5.52 22.01 -17.89
N GLU A 250 -5.56 20.69 -17.96
CA GLU A 250 -6.74 19.99 -18.50
C GLU A 250 -7.97 20.09 -17.58
N ALA A 251 -7.77 20.22 -16.27
CA ALA A 251 -8.86 20.41 -15.31
C ALA A 251 -9.48 21.82 -15.36
N ILE A 252 -8.77 22.79 -15.90
CA ILE A 252 -9.25 24.17 -16.11
C ILE A 252 -10.02 24.22 -17.44
N GLU A 253 -11.24 24.78 -17.46
CA GLU A 253 -12.08 24.81 -18.64
C GLU A 253 -11.57 25.88 -19.66
N ASP A 254 -11.69 27.17 -19.32
CA ASP A 254 -11.32 28.29 -20.23
C ASP A 254 -10.20 29.15 -19.68
N THR A 255 -10.38 29.64 -18.44
CA THR A 255 -9.44 30.54 -17.75
C THR A 255 -9.22 30.05 -16.33
N GLY A 256 -7.97 30.10 -15.86
CA GLY A 256 -7.66 29.71 -14.51
C GLY A 256 -6.20 29.91 -14.15
N GLU A 257 -5.83 29.41 -13.00
CA GLU A 257 -4.52 29.59 -12.40
C GLU A 257 -3.94 28.24 -11.95
N ILE A 258 -2.63 28.07 -12.16
CA ILE A 258 -1.85 26.98 -11.59
C ILE A 258 -0.81 27.62 -10.67
N GLN A 259 -0.84 27.23 -9.39
CA GLN A 259 0.12 27.70 -8.40
C GLN A 259 1.11 26.55 -8.07
N VAL A 260 2.39 26.82 -8.22
CA VAL A 260 3.48 25.89 -7.88
C VAL A 260 4.27 26.48 -6.75
N GLU A 261 4.26 25.80 -5.60
CA GLU A 261 4.95 26.26 -4.38
C GLU A 261 5.95 25.22 -3.92
N LEU A 262 7.18 25.68 -3.60
CA LEU A 262 8.23 24.86 -3.00
C LEU A 262 8.67 25.44 -1.67
N ALA A 263 8.51 24.66 -0.61
CA ALA A 263 8.92 25.03 0.76
C ALA A 263 9.53 23.85 1.51
N ILE A 264 10.21 24.12 2.62
CA ILE A 264 10.68 23.10 3.54
C ILE A 264 9.62 22.89 4.63
N ALA A 265 9.14 21.66 4.79
CA ALA A 265 8.26 21.28 5.88
C ALA A 265 9.02 21.17 7.22
N LYS A 266 8.27 21.13 8.36
CA LYS A 266 8.85 21.09 9.72
C LYS A 266 9.76 19.88 10.01
N ASP A 267 9.61 18.81 9.24
CA ASP A 267 10.36 17.53 9.32
C ASP A 267 11.58 17.46 8.38
N ARG A 268 12.04 18.59 7.85
CA ARG A 268 13.12 18.67 6.86
C ARG A 268 12.82 17.94 5.54
N GLN A 269 11.56 17.81 5.16
CA GLN A 269 11.16 17.32 3.85
C GLN A 269 10.91 18.51 2.92
N ALA A 270 11.33 18.38 1.66
CA ALA A 270 10.92 19.32 0.62
C ALA A 270 9.44 19.05 0.27
N CYS A 271 8.62 20.07 0.44
CA CYS A 271 7.20 20.03 0.13
C CYS A 271 6.97 20.82 -1.16
N LEU A 272 6.61 20.12 -2.23
CA LEU A 272 6.22 20.72 -3.51
C LEU A 272 4.71 20.60 -3.64
N THR A 273 4.04 21.73 -3.75
CA THR A 273 2.58 21.84 -3.89
C THR A 273 2.24 22.37 -5.26
N ILE A 274 1.33 21.71 -5.96
CA ILE A 274 0.78 22.14 -7.24
C ILE A 274 -0.73 22.23 -7.09
N THR A 275 -1.26 23.46 -7.17
CA THR A 275 -2.69 23.74 -7.03
C THR A 275 -3.25 24.27 -8.33
N ASP A 276 -4.39 23.72 -8.77
CA ASP A 276 -5.16 24.22 -9.92
C ASP A 276 -6.50 24.79 -9.46
N SER A 277 -7.01 25.76 -10.21
CA SER A 277 -8.34 26.33 -10.03
C SER A 277 -9.41 25.67 -10.92
N GLY A 278 -9.19 24.40 -11.27
CA GLY A 278 -10.06 23.66 -12.19
C GLY A 278 -11.36 23.15 -11.56
N ILE A 279 -12.01 22.21 -12.25
CA ILE A 279 -13.31 21.65 -11.85
C ILE A 279 -13.26 20.83 -10.54
N GLY A 280 -12.07 20.44 -10.09
CA GLY A 280 -11.90 19.58 -8.93
C GLY A 280 -12.44 18.16 -9.13
N MET A 281 -12.47 17.38 -8.03
CA MET A 281 -12.83 15.96 -8.07
C MET A 281 -13.80 15.59 -6.94
N ALA A 282 -14.75 14.71 -7.26
CA ALA A 282 -15.64 14.11 -6.27
C ALA A 282 -14.87 13.06 -5.41
N PRO A 283 -15.30 12.78 -4.16
CA PRO A 283 -14.63 11.82 -3.27
C PRO A 283 -14.48 10.41 -3.85
N GLU A 284 -15.43 9.98 -4.68
CA GLU A 284 -15.39 8.68 -5.38
C GLU A 284 -14.28 8.66 -6.43
N THR A 285 -14.12 9.73 -7.17
CA THR A 285 -13.05 9.91 -8.17
C THR A 285 -11.69 9.91 -7.49
N LEU A 286 -11.53 10.65 -6.38
CA LEU A 286 -10.29 10.75 -5.61
C LEU A 286 -9.74 9.38 -5.18
N LYS A 287 -10.60 8.42 -4.86
CA LYS A 287 -10.20 7.06 -4.50
C LYS A 287 -9.57 6.27 -5.65
N SER A 288 -9.84 6.68 -6.89
CA SER A 288 -9.47 5.92 -8.09
C SER A 288 -8.45 6.62 -8.99
N ILE A 289 -8.04 7.86 -8.70
CA ILE A 289 -7.16 8.67 -9.59
C ILE A 289 -5.80 8.04 -9.85
N PHE A 290 -5.31 7.19 -8.96
CA PHE A 290 -4.04 6.47 -9.12
C PHE A 290 -4.20 5.08 -9.76
N ALA A 291 -5.44 4.63 -9.98
CA ALA A 291 -5.69 3.38 -10.69
C ALA A 291 -5.30 3.53 -12.17
N PRO A 292 -4.52 2.60 -12.74
CA PRO A 292 -4.13 2.68 -14.14
C PRO A 292 -5.36 2.62 -15.06
N PHE A 293 -5.31 3.36 -16.16
CA PHE A 293 -6.38 3.52 -17.15
C PHE A 293 -7.65 4.21 -16.62
N PHE A 294 -7.68 4.65 -15.38
CA PHE A 294 -8.79 5.44 -14.87
C PHE A 294 -8.70 6.89 -15.37
N THR A 295 -9.75 7.35 -16.03
CA THR A 295 -9.85 8.73 -16.55
C THR A 295 -11.30 9.17 -16.64
N THR A 296 -11.54 10.42 -16.31
CA THR A 296 -12.82 11.12 -16.54
C THR A 296 -12.82 11.92 -17.84
N LYS A 297 -11.68 11.95 -18.55
CA LYS A 297 -11.47 12.77 -19.75
C LYS A 297 -11.63 11.93 -21.03
N PRO A 298 -12.35 12.43 -22.07
CA PRO A 298 -12.58 11.65 -23.32
C PRO A 298 -11.30 11.26 -24.05
N ALA A 299 -10.26 12.11 -24.02
CA ALA A 299 -8.98 11.88 -24.69
C ALA A 299 -7.86 11.41 -23.73
N GLY A 300 -8.17 11.24 -22.43
CA GLY A 300 -7.21 10.87 -21.42
C GLY A 300 -6.79 9.40 -21.52
N THR A 301 -5.52 9.12 -21.27
CA THR A 301 -4.98 7.75 -21.25
C THR A 301 -5.20 7.05 -19.89
N GLY A 302 -5.46 7.82 -18.82
CA GLY A 302 -5.55 7.34 -17.45
C GLY A 302 -4.25 6.80 -16.87
N LEU A 303 -3.10 7.07 -17.50
CA LEU A 303 -1.79 6.58 -17.04
C LEU A 303 -0.95 7.66 -16.34
N GLY A 304 -1.22 8.95 -16.54
CA GLY A 304 -0.37 10.03 -16.04
C GLY A 304 -0.15 9.99 -14.52
N LEU A 305 -1.23 9.96 -13.72
CA LEU A 305 -1.15 9.95 -12.26
C LEU A 305 -0.63 8.60 -11.71
N SER A 306 -0.94 7.50 -12.37
CA SER A 306 -0.39 6.19 -11.98
C SER A 306 1.13 6.10 -12.23
N ILE A 307 1.66 6.75 -13.27
CA ILE A 307 3.10 6.89 -13.51
C ILE A 307 3.75 7.76 -12.43
N VAL A 308 3.14 8.91 -12.10
CA VAL A 308 3.62 9.78 -10.99
C VAL A 308 3.73 9.00 -9.70
N HIS A 309 2.68 8.28 -9.33
CA HIS A 309 2.64 7.47 -8.11
C HIS A 309 3.76 6.42 -8.11
N ARG A 310 3.94 5.68 -9.20
CA ARG A 310 5.01 4.65 -9.30
C ARG A 310 6.41 5.23 -9.23
N ILE A 311 6.65 6.37 -9.87
CA ILE A 311 7.96 7.02 -9.76
C ILE A 311 8.22 7.42 -8.31
N LEU A 312 7.27 8.06 -7.64
CA LEU A 312 7.41 8.48 -6.26
C LEU A 312 7.61 7.32 -5.29
N GLU A 313 6.88 6.20 -5.48
CA GLU A 313 7.10 4.97 -4.71
C GLU A 313 8.55 4.44 -4.85
N ALA A 314 9.13 4.50 -6.05
CA ALA A 314 10.52 4.04 -6.28
C ALA A 314 11.57 4.88 -5.53
N TYR A 315 11.23 6.12 -5.14
CA TYR A 315 12.09 7.02 -4.36
C TYR A 315 11.67 7.16 -2.90
N ASP A 316 10.74 6.30 -2.42
CA ASP A 316 10.18 6.37 -1.06
C ASP A 316 9.59 7.75 -0.72
N CYS A 317 8.96 8.38 -1.71
CA CYS A 317 8.31 9.67 -1.63
C CYS A 317 6.79 9.52 -1.54
N ARG A 318 6.10 10.53 -0.96
CA ARG A 318 4.65 10.52 -0.79
C ARG A 318 3.98 11.57 -1.67
N LEU A 319 2.79 11.24 -2.14
CA LEU A 319 1.89 12.14 -2.85
C LEU A 319 0.54 12.16 -2.13
N ASP A 320 0.20 13.31 -1.60
CA ASP A 320 -1.10 13.58 -1.02
C ASP A 320 -1.92 14.43 -2.02
N VAL A 321 -3.24 14.27 -2.02
CA VAL A 321 -4.14 15.00 -2.92
C VAL A 321 -5.35 15.50 -2.16
N GLU A 322 -5.62 16.80 -2.29
CA GLU A 322 -6.81 17.46 -1.76
C GLU A 322 -7.59 18.03 -2.93
N SER A 323 -8.89 17.76 -3.03
CA SER A 323 -9.73 18.27 -4.11
C SER A 323 -11.19 18.32 -3.71
N GLU A 324 -11.87 19.38 -4.11
CA GLU A 324 -13.32 19.56 -3.95
C GLU A 324 -13.94 19.96 -5.29
N PRO A 325 -15.11 19.43 -5.66
CA PRO A 325 -15.80 19.83 -6.89
C PRO A 325 -16.01 21.35 -6.96
N GLY A 326 -15.61 21.96 -8.07
CA GLY A 326 -15.72 23.39 -8.32
C GLY A 326 -14.68 24.28 -7.61
N ARG A 327 -13.72 23.70 -6.89
CA ARG A 327 -12.65 24.44 -6.18
C ARG A 327 -11.24 24.10 -6.66
N GLY A 328 -11.12 23.15 -7.59
CA GLY A 328 -9.85 22.69 -8.09
C GLY A 328 -9.22 21.57 -7.29
N SER A 329 -7.93 21.32 -7.52
CA SER A 329 -7.18 20.25 -6.87
C SER A 329 -5.82 20.74 -6.42
N THR A 330 -5.32 20.16 -5.34
CA THR A 330 -3.99 20.40 -4.78
C THR A 330 -3.25 19.08 -4.66
N PHE A 331 -2.12 18.96 -5.35
CA PHE A 331 -1.21 17.84 -5.28
C PHE A 331 -0.01 18.22 -4.43
N ILE A 332 0.28 17.45 -3.36
CA ILE A 332 1.32 17.72 -2.39
C ILE A 332 2.35 16.60 -2.43
N LEU A 333 3.54 16.90 -2.95
CA LEU A 333 4.66 15.96 -3.01
C LEU A 333 5.58 16.18 -1.82
N ARG A 334 5.84 15.12 -1.05
CA ARG A 334 6.80 15.12 0.04
C ARG A 334 8.06 14.39 -0.40
N LEU A 335 9.12 15.15 -0.65
CA LEU A 335 10.38 14.65 -1.19
C LEU A 335 11.46 14.70 -0.10
N LYS A 336 12.31 13.68 -0.08
CA LYS A 336 13.40 13.58 0.89
C LYS A 336 14.50 14.57 0.53
N GLN A 337 14.73 15.56 1.41
CA GLN A 337 15.80 16.54 1.23
C GLN A 337 17.16 15.90 1.50
N ILE A 338 18.16 16.29 0.73
CA ILE A 338 19.57 15.97 0.93
C ILE A 338 20.39 17.25 1.17
N ASP A 339 21.57 17.11 1.71
CA ASP A 339 22.51 18.21 1.79
C ASP A 339 23.03 18.58 0.39
N PRO A 340 23.33 19.85 0.12
CA PRO A 340 23.90 20.25 -1.15
C PRO A 340 25.21 19.50 -1.41
N PRO A 341 25.48 19.05 -2.65
CA PRO A 341 26.72 18.36 -2.96
C PRO A 341 27.91 19.30 -2.64
N ALA A 342 28.94 18.73 -2.01
CA ALA A 342 30.15 19.47 -1.75
C ALA A 342 30.64 20.06 -3.08
N ARG A 343 30.81 21.39 -3.16
CA ARG A 343 31.41 22.02 -4.34
C ARG A 343 32.77 21.36 -4.53
N SER A 344 32.90 20.53 -5.57
CA SER A 344 34.25 20.15 -6.04
C SER A 344 34.96 21.46 -6.40
N ALA A 345 35.92 21.83 -5.57
CA ALA A 345 36.84 22.91 -5.90
C ALA A 345 37.55 22.51 -7.20
N LEU A 346 37.12 23.14 -8.31
CA LEU A 346 37.90 23.19 -9.55
C LEU A 346 38.94 24.28 -9.42
#